data_ff464a2f93b6ed186646a7eff48acf77
#
_entry.id   ff464a2f93b6ed186646a7eff48acf77
#
_cell.length_a   1.000
_cell.length_b   1.000
_cell.length_c   1.000
_cell.angle_alpha   90.00
_cell.angle_beta   90.00
_cell.angle_gamma   90.00
#
_symmetry.space_group_name_H-M   'P 1'
#
loop_
_entity.id
_entity.type
_entity.pdbx_description
1 polymer ?
#
loop_
_entity_poly.entity_id
_entity_poly.type
_entity_poly.pdbx_seq_one_letter_code
_entity_poly.pdbx_strand_id
1 'polypeptide(L)'
;MCILLKVCCDYALKMALPRMDEETKQEMEELSSAEYGVNAFTCFMSGRNMMMNDPELIETLDTVSKIGGVAFVHAENGDVVEEGERKMIAAGITGPEGHAMAHPEEAEVG
;
A
#
# COMPACT_ATOMS: atom_id res chain seq x y z
N MET A 1 -17.30 -16.71 6.96
CA MET A 1 -18.57 -16.17 6.37
C MET A 1 -18.31 -15.83 4.93
N CYS A 2 -18.99 -16.48 3.99
CA CYS A 2 -18.70 -16.32 2.57
C CYS A 2 -19.19 -14.96 2.06
N ILE A 3 -18.26 -14.11 1.58
CA ILE A 3 -18.55 -12.80 0.99
C ILE A 3 -19.48 -12.93 -0.22
N LEU A 4 -19.35 -14.01 -1.00
CA LEU A 4 -20.13 -14.30 -2.20
C LEU A 4 -21.65 -14.18 -2.03
N LEU A 5 -22.17 -14.43 -0.82
CA LEU A 5 -23.62 -14.38 -0.55
C LEU A 5 -24.16 -12.97 -0.27
N LYS A 6 -23.32 -11.94 -0.26
CA LYS A 6 -23.70 -10.57 0.12
C LYS A 6 -23.31 -9.50 -0.90
N VAL A 7 -22.66 -9.88 -1.99
CA VAL A 7 -22.18 -8.95 -3.02
C VAL A 7 -23.20 -8.96 -4.17
N CYS A 8 -23.59 -7.76 -4.60
CA CYS A 8 -24.55 -7.53 -5.67
C CYS A 8 -23.89 -7.12 -7.01
N CYS A 9 -22.56 -7.14 -7.08
CA CYS A 9 -21.77 -6.79 -8.27
C CYS A 9 -20.54 -7.69 -8.36
N ASP A 10 -19.87 -7.66 -9.49
CA ASP A 10 -18.56 -8.29 -9.64
C ASP A 10 -17.54 -7.63 -8.70
N TYR A 11 -16.64 -8.43 -8.15
CA TYR A 11 -15.58 -7.93 -7.29
C TYR A 11 -14.31 -8.75 -7.47
N ALA A 12 -13.18 -8.14 -7.13
CA ALA A 12 -11.89 -8.81 -7.01
C ALA A 12 -11.25 -8.46 -5.66
N LEU A 13 -10.33 -9.30 -5.20
CA LEU A 13 -9.55 -9.06 -4.00
C LEU A 13 -8.20 -8.45 -4.37
N LYS A 14 -7.76 -7.52 -3.54
CA LYS A 14 -6.46 -6.88 -3.61
C LYS A 14 -5.74 -7.11 -2.29
N MET A 15 -4.52 -7.64 -2.33
CA MET A 15 -3.70 -7.91 -1.16
C MET A 15 -2.83 -6.69 -0.84
N ALA A 16 -2.86 -6.27 0.42
CA ALA A 16 -1.94 -5.25 0.93
C ALA A 16 -0.66 -5.91 1.44
N LEU A 17 0.49 -5.41 1.00
CA LEU A 17 1.80 -5.92 1.36
C LEU A 17 2.47 -4.95 2.34
N PRO A 18 2.68 -5.34 3.61
CA PRO A 18 3.34 -4.48 4.60
C PRO A 18 4.87 -4.48 4.50
N ARG A 19 5.44 -5.46 3.82
CA ARG A 19 6.89 -5.65 3.63
C ARG A 19 7.13 -6.57 2.44
N MET A 20 8.40 -6.65 2.01
CA MET A 20 8.83 -7.58 0.96
C MET A 20 9.97 -8.45 1.48
N ASP A 21 9.71 -9.74 1.62
CA ASP A 21 10.67 -10.78 1.98
C ASP A 21 10.39 -12.08 1.20
N GLU A 22 11.23 -13.09 1.36
CA GLU A 22 11.10 -14.35 0.62
C GLU A 22 9.79 -15.11 0.95
N GLU A 23 9.29 -14.98 2.17
CA GLU A 23 7.99 -15.56 2.57
C GLU A 23 6.85 -14.86 1.82
N THR A 24 6.87 -13.51 1.81
CA THR A 24 5.89 -12.71 1.09
C THR A 24 5.87 -13.02 -0.41
N LYS A 25 7.03 -13.23 -1.04
CA LYS A 25 7.11 -13.63 -2.46
C LYS A 25 6.41 -14.96 -2.71
N GLN A 26 6.69 -15.96 -1.88
CA GLN A 26 6.07 -17.28 -2.02
C GLN A 26 4.55 -17.20 -1.84
N GLU A 27 4.08 -16.43 -0.86
CA GLU A 27 2.65 -16.19 -0.66
C GLU A 27 2.01 -15.47 -1.85
N MET A 28 2.70 -14.50 -2.46
CA MET A 28 2.20 -13.79 -3.65
C MET A 28 2.06 -14.75 -4.85
N GLU A 29 3.04 -15.63 -5.06
CA GLU A 29 2.98 -16.66 -6.12
C GLU A 29 1.82 -17.63 -5.89
N GLU A 30 1.63 -18.10 -4.65
CA GLU A 30 0.52 -18.96 -4.27
C GLU A 30 -0.83 -18.27 -4.49
N LEU A 31 -0.99 -17.04 -4.00
CA LEU A 31 -2.21 -16.25 -4.13
C LEU A 31 -2.56 -15.93 -5.60
N SER A 32 -1.54 -15.77 -6.44
CA SER A 32 -1.75 -15.53 -7.88
C SER A 32 -2.13 -16.78 -8.67
N SER A 33 -2.04 -17.96 -8.05
CA SER A 33 -2.42 -19.21 -8.68
C SER A 33 -3.90 -19.25 -9.08
N ALA A 34 -4.26 -20.17 -9.98
CA ALA A 34 -5.66 -20.35 -10.42
C ALA A 34 -6.61 -20.77 -9.28
N GLU A 35 -6.09 -21.25 -8.16
CA GLU A 35 -6.87 -21.65 -6.99
C GLU A 35 -7.43 -20.43 -6.24
N TYR A 36 -6.60 -19.39 -6.04
CA TYR A 36 -6.99 -18.20 -5.29
C TYR A 36 -7.35 -17.02 -6.20
N GLY A 37 -6.66 -16.86 -7.33
CA GLY A 37 -6.96 -15.86 -8.34
C GLY A 37 -6.72 -14.41 -7.90
N VAL A 38 -5.89 -14.18 -6.87
CA VAL A 38 -5.53 -12.83 -6.41
C VAL A 38 -4.33 -12.35 -7.21
N ASN A 39 -4.54 -11.40 -8.10
CA ASN A 39 -3.50 -10.87 -8.99
C ASN A 39 -3.24 -9.36 -8.80
N ALA A 40 -3.83 -8.75 -7.78
CA ALA A 40 -3.69 -7.33 -7.47
C ALA A 40 -3.04 -7.14 -6.10
N PHE A 41 -1.96 -6.38 -6.03
CA PHE A 41 -1.15 -6.16 -4.83
C PHE A 41 -0.96 -4.67 -4.58
N THR A 42 -1.10 -4.25 -3.32
CA THR A 42 -0.92 -2.85 -2.91
C THR A 42 0.26 -2.72 -1.98
N CYS A 43 1.14 -1.81 -2.27
CA CYS A 43 2.23 -1.38 -1.40
C CYS A 43 2.15 0.12 -1.10
N PHE A 44 2.84 0.55 -0.05
CA PHE A 44 2.75 1.89 0.48
C PHE A 44 4.14 2.49 0.63
N MET A 45 4.30 3.75 0.24
CA MET A 45 5.50 4.55 0.46
C MET A 45 5.36 5.48 1.67
N SER A 46 4.20 5.44 2.35
CA SER A 46 3.92 6.15 3.60
C SER A 46 3.16 5.27 4.58
N GLY A 47 3.12 5.67 5.86
CA GLY A 47 2.43 4.93 6.93
C GLY A 47 3.35 4.01 7.72
N ARG A 48 3.47 4.31 9.03
CA ARG A 48 4.47 3.77 9.98
C ARG A 48 4.69 2.25 9.97
N ASN A 49 3.65 1.47 9.68
CA ASN A 49 3.70 0.00 9.80
C ASN A 49 3.59 -0.71 8.45
N MET A 50 3.44 0.03 7.37
CA MET A 50 3.22 -0.53 6.03
C MET A 50 4.12 0.11 4.97
N MET A 51 4.95 1.08 5.37
CA MET A 51 5.85 1.78 4.46
C MET A 51 6.98 0.85 4.03
N MET A 52 7.10 0.64 2.73
CA MET A 52 8.23 -0.03 2.10
C MET A 52 9.32 0.98 1.76
N ASN A 53 10.58 0.57 1.90
CA ASN A 53 11.71 1.31 1.35
C ASN A 53 11.86 1.07 -0.16
N ASP A 54 12.69 1.86 -0.83
CA ASP A 54 12.89 1.77 -2.28
C ASP A 54 13.33 0.38 -2.76
N PRO A 55 14.29 -0.31 -2.12
CA PRO A 55 14.64 -1.68 -2.48
C PRO A 55 13.47 -2.66 -2.39
N GLU A 56 12.68 -2.61 -1.32
CA GLU A 56 11.49 -3.45 -1.15
C GLU A 56 10.42 -3.14 -2.20
N LEU A 57 10.21 -1.86 -2.52
CA LEU A 57 9.27 -1.44 -3.55
C LEU A 57 9.67 -1.96 -4.93
N ILE A 58 10.96 -1.80 -5.31
CA ILE A 58 11.49 -2.30 -6.58
C ILE A 58 11.31 -3.82 -6.68
N GLU A 59 11.64 -4.54 -5.61
CA GLU A 59 11.49 -5.99 -5.55
C GLU A 59 10.03 -6.44 -5.64
N THR A 60 9.12 -5.69 -5.01
CA THR A 60 7.67 -5.91 -5.12
C THR A 60 7.20 -5.75 -6.57
N LEU A 61 7.58 -4.66 -7.23
CA LEU A 61 7.19 -4.40 -8.63
C LEU A 61 7.74 -5.46 -9.59
N ASP A 62 8.99 -5.90 -9.39
CA ASP A 62 9.59 -6.97 -10.18
C ASP A 62 8.86 -8.30 -9.99
N THR A 63 8.52 -8.64 -8.75
CA THR A 63 7.78 -9.86 -8.42
C THR A 63 6.37 -9.83 -9.02
N VAL A 64 5.63 -8.72 -8.85
CA VAL A 64 4.29 -8.55 -9.43
C VAL A 64 4.34 -8.67 -10.96
N SER A 65 5.37 -8.10 -11.59
CA SER A 65 5.58 -8.24 -13.04
C SER A 65 5.79 -9.69 -13.47
N LYS A 66 6.60 -10.45 -12.73
CA LYS A 66 6.90 -11.87 -13.03
C LYS A 66 5.67 -12.78 -12.92
N ILE A 67 4.82 -12.54 -11.92
CA ILE A 67 3.58 -13.32 -11.75
C ILE A 67 2.43 -12.82 -12.64
N GLY A 68 2.63 -11.78 -13.45
CA GLY A 68 1.60 -11.21 -14.33
C GLY A 68 0.49 -10.48 -13.58
N GLY A 69 0.80 -9.94 -12.40
CA GLY A 69 -0.14 -9.21 -11.55
C GLY A 69 -0.22 -7.72 -11.87
N VAL A 70 -0.98 -7.00 -11.05
CA VAL A 70 -1.12 -5.54 -11.08
C VAL A 70 -0.67 -4.96 -9.74
N ALA A 71 0.28 -4.03 -9.77
CA ALA A 71 0.72 -3.31 -8.59
C ALA A 71 -0.06 -1.99 -8.43
N PHE A 72 -0.47 -1.73 -7.19
CA PHE A 72 -1.01 -0.44 -6.75
C PHE A 72 -0.03 0.14 -5.74
N VAL A 73 0.40 1.37 -5.95
CA VAL A 73 1.33 2.05 -5.05
C VAL A 73 0.64 3.28 -4.46
N HIS A 74 0.62 3.38 -3.14
CA HIS A 74 0.30 4.63 -2.47
C HIS A 74 1.60 5.43 -2.36
N ALA A 75 1.80 6.35 -3.29
CA ALA A 75 3.09 6.94 -3.62
C ALA A 75 3.35 8.28 -2.89
N GLU A 76 2.98 8.39 -1.62
CA GLU A 76 3.36 9.54 -0.81
C GLU A 76 4.74 9.31 -0.15
N ASN A 77 5.56 10.34 -0.11
CA ASN A 77 6.82 10.32 0.66
C ASN A 77 6.53 10.30 2.17
N GLY A 78 6.79 9.16 2.80
CA GLY A 78 6.46 8.92 4.20
C GLY A 78 7.20 9.85 5.17
N ASP A 79 8.43 10.23 4.88
CA ASP A 79 9.21 11.16 5.73
C ASP A 79 8.64 12.58 5.69
N VAL A 80 8.15 13.03 4.53
CA VAL A 80 7.49 14.33 4.37
C VAL A 80 6.17 14.35 5.15
N VAL A 81 5.38 13.29 5.04
CA VAL A 81 4.11 13.15 5.76
C VAL A 81 4.34 13.11 7.27
N GLU A 82 5.27 12.32 7.77
CA GLU A 82 5.56 12.21 9.21
C GLU A 82 6.03 13.54 9.79
N GLU A 83 6.88 14.28 9.08
CA GLU A 83 7.30 15.61 9.50
C GLU A 83 6.13 16.62 9.46
N GLY A 84 5.22 16.49 8.48
CA GLY A 84 4.00 17.26 8.40
C GLY A 84 3.09 17.04 9.61
N GLU A 85 2.81 15.77 9.92
CA GLU A 85 2.03 15.39 11.11
C GLU A 85 2.63 15.95 12.40
N ARG A 86 3.95 15.80 12.58
CA ARG A 86 4.67 16.31 13.75
C ARG A 86 4.51 17.83 13.91
N LYS A 87 4.56 18.58 12.79
CA LYS A 87 4.37 20.03 12.79
C LYS A 87 2.93 20.39 13.14
N MET A 88 1.93 19.68 12.64
CA MET A 88 0.52 19.94 12.97
C MET A 88 0.24 19.70 14.44
N ILE A 89 0.74 18.59 15.01
CA ILE A 89 0.61 18.30 16.44
C ILE A 89 1.28 19.39 17.28
N ALA A 90 2.49 19.81 16.94
CA ALA A 90 3.22 20.86 17.66
C ALA A 90 2.50 22.23 17.61
N ALA A 91 1.77 22.51 16.51
CA ALA A 91 0.95 23.71 16.36
C ALA A 91 -0.43 23.62 17.06
N GLY A 92 -0.75 22.47 17.68
CA GLY A 92 -2.04 22.23 18.32
C GLY A 92 -3.19 21.99 17.34
N ILE A 93 -2.89 21.70 16.08
CA ILE A 93 -3.89 21.38 15.04
C ILE A 93 -4.15 19.87 15.10
N THR A 94 -5.24 19.49 15.75
CA THR A 94 -5.61 18.08 16.00
C THR A 94 -6.93 17.68 15.36
N GLY A 95 -7.54 18.58 14.61
CA GLY A 95 -8.76 18.32 13.83
C GLY A 95 -8.45 17.70 12.47
N PRO A 96 -9.49 17.33 11.70
CA PRO A 96 -9.34 16.70 10.39
C PRO A 96 -8.61 17.59 9.35
N GLU A 97 -8.62 18.89 9.53
CA GLU A 97 -7.83 19.84 8.72
C GLU A 97 -6.33 19.59 8.80
N GLY A 98 -5.85 19.08 9.93
CA GLY A 98 -4.45 18.71 10.13
C GLY A 98 -3.97 17.61 9.17
N HIS A 99 -4.86 16.70 8.78
CA HIS A 99 -4.54 15.68 7.80
C HIS A 99 -4.18 16.30 6.43
N ALA A 100 -5.03 17.15 5.89
CA ALA A 100 -4.76 17.80 4.60
C ALA A 100 -3.50 18.69 4.63
N MET A 101 -3.19 19.30 5.78
CA MET A 101 -1.98 20.12 5.95
C MET A 101 -0.70 19.31 6.12
N ALA A 102 -0.81 18.07 6.63
CA ALA A 102 0.31 17.15 6.79
C ALA A 102 0.64 16.38 5.52
N HIS A 103 -0.27 16.34 4.54
CA HIS A 103 -0.14 15.65 3.25
C HIS A 103 -0.11 16.68 2.11
N PRO A 104 0.98 17.43 1.94
CA PRO A 104 1.08 18.40 0.85
C PRO A 104 1.23 17.68 -0.51
N GLU A 105 0.83 18.34 -1.58
CA GLU A 105 0.90 17.79 -2.95
C GLU A 105 2.33 17.37 -3.33
N GLU A 106 3.34 18.04 -2.78
CA GLU A 106 4.75 17.71 -3.00
C GLU A 106 5.15 16.33 -2.47
N ALA A 107 4.40 15.78 -1.50
CA ALA A 107 4.66 14.44 -0.97
C ALA A 107 4.39 13.34 -2.02
N GLU A 108 3.50 13.60 -3.02
CA GLU A 108 3.21 12.66 -4.11
C GLU A 108 4.07 12.89 -5.36
N VAL A 109 4.68 14.08 -5.51
CA VAL A 109 5.37 14.50 -6.73
C VAL A 109 6.89 14.42 -6.60
N GLY A 110 7.40 14.14 -5.38
CA GLY A 110 8.84 14.16 -5.04
C GLY A 110 9.71 13.10 -5.65
#